data_5d475188e7b4a8fcb5d6df89a2b7ffce
#
_entry.id   5d475188e7b4a8fcb5d6df89a2b7ffce
#
_cell.length_a   1.000
_cell.length_b   1.000
_cell.length_c   1.000
_cell.angle_alpha   90.00
_cell.angle_beta   90.00
_cell.angle_gamma   90.00
#
_symmetry.space_group_name_H-M   'P 1'
#
loop_
_entity.id
_entity.type
_entity.pdbx_description
1 polymer ?
#
loop_
_entity_poly.entity_id
_entity_poly.type
_entity_poly.pdbx_seq_one_letter_code
_entity_poly.pdbx_strand_id
1 'polypeptide(L)'
;MVSNKRDTINQLILDCVAKVLRINETTEAEIKFEINHCNGIECYGWKNGYSAAEKERGEKPDPDFCINGNTSASYCEAIYFDSDGAEPKLRALLESLNNLEKELLIKEAK
;
A
#
# COMPACT_ATOMS: atom_id res chain seq x y z
N MET A 1 -0.23 9.55 29.72
CA MET A 1 -0.55 10.20 28.47
C MET A 1 -1.30 9.26 27.55
N VAL A 2 -2.49 9.60 27.32
CA VAL A 2 -3.43 8.70 26.68
C VAL A 2 -3.28 8.58 25.19
N SER A 3 -2.68 9.53 24.54
CA SER A 3 -2.73 9.64 23.10
C SER A 3 -1.52 9.05 22.37
N ASN A 4 -0.50 8.58 23.09
CA ASN A 4 0.76 8.18 22.44
C ASN A 4 0.59 7.07 21.42
N LYS A 5 -0.19 6.05 21.75
CA LYS A 5 -0.41 4.94 20.84
C LYS A 5 -1.20 5.37 19.61
N ARG A 6 -2.23 6.17 19.80
CA ARG A 6 -3.04 6.69 18.71
C ARG A 6 -2.21 7.61 17.80
N ASP A 7 -1.37 8.46 18.41
CA ASP A 7 -0.52 9.36 17.65
C ASP A 7 0.50 8.58 16.82
N THR A 8 1.06 7.52 17.37
CA THR A 8 1.99 6.65 16.64
C THR A 8 1.31 5.99 15.45
N ILE A 9 0.11 5.46 15.65
CA ILE A 9 -0.66 4.83 14.57
C ILE A 9 -0.98 5.86 13.48
N ASN A 10 -1.45 7.04 13.87
CA ASN A 10 -1.77 8.09 12.90
C ASN A 10 -0.53 8.51 12.11
N GLN A 11 0.61 8.62 12.77
CA GLN A 11 1.85 8.98 12.08
C GLN A 11 2.26 7.90 11.09
N LEU A 12 2.13 6.63 11.47
CA LEU A 12 2.43 5.53 10.55
C LEU A 12 1.54 5.55 9.33
N ILE A 13 0.24 5.84 9.51
CA ILE A 13 -0.70 5.96 8.39
C ILE A 13 -0.26 7.09 7.47
N LEU A 14 0.08 8.26 8.03
CA LEU A 14 0.53 9.39 7.24
C LEU A 14 1.82 9.08 6.49
N ASP A 15 2.75 8.37 7.12
CA ASP A 15 4.00 7.98 6.49
C ASP A 15 3.74 7.03 5.31
N CYS A 16 2.81 6.11 5.47
CA CYS A 16 2.42 5.20 4.38
C CYS A 16 1.80 5.97 3.22
N VAL A 17 0.89 6.90 3.50
CA VAL A 17 0.26 7.72 2.46
C VAL A 17 1.30 8.53 1.70
N ALA A 18 2.22 9.16 2.43
CA ALA A 18 3.28 9.95 1.81
C ALA A 18 4.14 9.09 0.88
N LYS A 19 4.44 7.87 1.30
CA LYS A 19 5.23 6.94 0.49
C LYS A 19 4.47 6.51 -0.76
N VAL A 20 3.17 6.22 -0.63
CA VAL A 20 2.34 5.85 -1.77
C VAL A 20 2.30 6.99 -2.79
N LEU A 21 2.08 8.22 -2.32
CA LEU A 21 2.06 9.37 -3.21
C LEU A 21 3.39 9.54 -3.95
N ARG A 22 4.50 9.37 -3.23
CA ARG A 22 5.83 9.50 -3.81
C ARG A 22 6.07 8.42 -4.88
N ILE A 23 5.71 7.18 -4.60
CA ILE A 23 5.88 6.10 -5.57
C ILE A 23 5.05 6.38 -6.82
N ASN A 24 3.81 6.81 -6.65
CA ASN A 24 2.92 7.12 -7.78
C ASN A 24 3.43 8.29 -8.62
N GLU A 25 4.14 9.24 -8.00
CA GLU A 25 4.68 10.38 -8.71
C GLU A 25 5.99 10.08 -9.44
N THR A 26 6.80 9.16 -8.91
CA THR A 26 8.15 8.94 -9.39
C THR A 26 8.34 7.66 -10.19
N THR A 27 7.34 6.79 -10.24
CA THR A 27 7.40 5.53 -10.98
C THR A 27 6.16 5.35 -11.83
N GLU A 28 6.14 4.31 -12.66
CA GLU A 28 4.97 3.95 -13.46
C GLU A 28 3.90 3.24 -12.64
N ALA A 29 4.22 2.81 -11.45
CA ALA A 29 3.29 2.08 -10.59
C ALA A 29 2.13 2.98 -10.15
N GLU A 30 0.97 2.38 -10.02
CA GLU A 30 -0.20 3.00 -9.39
C GLU A 30 -0.56 2.20 -8.16
N ILE A 31 -0.43 2.83 -7.00
CA ILE A 31 -0.79 2.22 -5.73
C ILE A 31 -2.03 2.91 -5.20
N LYS A 32 -3.00 2.14 -4.80
CA LYS A 32 -4.20 2.64 -4.13
C LYS A 32 -4.08 2.39 -2.65
N PHE A 33 -4.41 3.40 -1.88
CA PHE A 33 -4.42 3.34 -0.43
C PHE A 33 -5.82 3.76 0.01
N GLU A 34 -6.57 2.83 0.57
CA GLU A 34 -7.96 3.07 0.94
C GLU A 34 -8.18 2.86 2.43
N ILE A 35 -8.97 3.76 3.01
CA ILE A 35 -9.42 3.62 4.39
C ILE A 35 -10.93 3.40 4.32
N ASN A 36 -11.38 2.25 4.78
CA ASN A 36 -12.81 1.94 4.71
C ASN A 36 -13.54 2.39 5.98
N HIS A 37 -14.87 2.28 5.97
CA HIS A 37 -15.72 2.73 7.06
C HIS A 37 -15.58 1.92 8.36
N CYS A 38 -14.88 0.80 8.30
CA CYS A 38 -14.62 -0.04 9.48
C CYS A 38 -13.20 0.17 10.02
N ASN A 39 -12.57 1.30 9.70
CA ASN A 39 -11.21 1.63 10.10
C ASN A 39 -10.16 0.65 9.57
N GLY A 40 -10.44 0.06 8.41
CA GLY A 40 -9.53 -0.84 7.74
C GLY A 40 -8.75 -0.12 6.65
N ILE A 41 -7.48 -0.48 6.52
CA ILE A 41 -6.60 0.07 5.49
C ILE A 41 -6.27 -1.03 4.50
N GLU A 42 -6.47 -0.74 3.22
CA GLU A 42 -6.11 -1.64 2.14
C GLU A 42 -5.12 -0.92 1.22
N CYS A 43 -4.06 -1.63 0.84
CA CYS A 43 -3.02 -1.06 -0.02
C CYS A 43 -2.67 -2.09 -1.09
N TYR A 44 -2.88 -1.72 -2.35
CA TYR A 44 -2.65 -2.61 -3.48
C TYR A 44 -2.36 -1.78 -4.71
N GLY A 45 -1.86 -2.43 -5.76
CA GLY A 45 -1.57 -1.66 -6.96
C GLY A 45 -1.11 -2.48 -8.15
N TRP A 46 -0.71 -1.74 -9.18
CA TRP A 46 -0.27 -2.26 -10.46
C TRP A 46 1.12 -1.69 -10.76
N LYS A 47 2.08 -2.57 -10.98
CA LYS A 47 3.48 -2.16 -11.15
C LYS A 47 3.73 -1.26 -12.35
N ASN A 48 2.98 -1.44 -13.41
CA ASN A 48 3.11 -0.64 -14.64
C ASN A 48 1.92 0.28 -14.88
N GLY A 49 1.10 0.49 -13.85
CA GLY A 49 -0.09 1.33 -13.92
C GLY A 49 -1.34 0.55 -14.29
N TYR A 50 -2.49 1.09 -13.88
CA TYR A 50 -3.79 0.48 -14.13
C TYR A 50 -4.10 0.37 -15.62
N SER A 51 -3.81 1.44 -16.38
CA SER A 51 -4.12 1.46 -17.81
C SER A 51 -3.36 0.38 -18.58
N ALA A 52 -2.11 0.14 -18.23
CA ALA A 52 -1.32 -0.92 -18.86
C ALA A 52 -1.89 -2.30 -18.52
N ALA A 53 -2.29 -2.49 -17.25
CA ALA A 53 -2.89 -3.74 -16.82
C ALA A 53 -4.22 -3.99 -17.51
N GLU A 54 -5.02 -2.94 -17.69
CA GLU A 54 -6.31 -3.04 -18.37
C GLU A 54 -6.13 -3.44 -19.83
N LYS A 55 -5.15 -2.86 -20.51
CA LYS A 55 -4.86 -3.22 -21.91
C LYS A 55 -4.42 -4.67 -22.05
N GLU A 56 -3.63 -5.15 -21.09
CA GLU A 56 -3.09 -6.50 -21.13
C GLU A 56 -4.11 -7.54 -20.72
N ARG A 57 -4.92 -7.27 -19.70
CA ARG A 57 -5.77 -8.27 -19.05
C ARG A 57 -7.26 -8.02 -19.13
N GLY A 58 -7.68 -6.90 -19.74
CA GLY A 58 -9.10 -6.54 -19.87
C GLY A 58 -9.60 -5.68 -18.72
N GLU A 59 -10.90 -5.39 -18.76
CA GLU A 59 -11.53 -4.49 -17.77
C GLU A 59 -11.35 -5.00 -16.34
N LYS A 60 -11.17 -4.05 -15.42
CA LYS A 60 -11.03 -4.32 -13.99
C LYS A 60 -9.95 -5.37 -13.69
N PRO A 61 -8.71 -5.14 -14.12
CA PRO A 61 -7.65 -6.09 -13.84
C PRO A 61 -7.37 -6.18 -12.35
N ASP A 62 -7.12 -7.40 -11.87
CA ASP A 62 -6.71 -7.60 -10.49
C ASP A 62 -5.38 -6.92 -10.23
N PRO A 63 -5.14 -6.45 -9.00
CA PRO A 63 -3.85 -5.85 -8.64
C PRO A 63 -2.70 -6.84 -8.83
N ASP A 64 -1.54 -6.31 -9.19
CA ASP A 64 -0.33 -7.11 -9.28
C ASP A 64 0.20 -7.49 -7.90
N PHE A 65 -0.13 -6.70 -6.90
CA PHE A 65 0.38 -6.93 -5.54
C PHE A 65 -0.57 -6.34 -4.50
N CYS A 66 -0.52 -6.94 -3.32
CA CYS A 66 -1.15 -6.43 -2.10
C CYS A 66 -0.05 -6.34 -1.05
N ILE A 67 -0.01 -5.25 -0.31
CA ILE A 67 1.14 -4.96 0.56
C ILE A 67 0.90 -5.30 2.03
N ASN A 68 -0.24 -5.83 2.37
CA ASN A 68 -0.56 -6.15 3.76
C ASN A 68 -0.30 -7.61 4.14
N GLY A 69 0.60 -8.27 3.41
CA GLY A 69 1.03 -9.62 3.73
C GLY A 69 0.33 -10.72 2.96
N ASN A 70 -0.68 -10.39 2.18
CA ASN A 70 -1.37 -11.35 1.35
C ASN A 70 -0.82 -11.25 -0.08
N THR A 71 -0.31 -12.36 -0.59
CA THR A 71 0.30 -12.38 -1.91
C THR A 71 -0.70 -12.68 -3.03
N SER A 72 -1.94 -12.98 -2.70
CA SER A 72 -2.95 -13.24 -3.72
C SER A 72 -3.39 -11.94 -4.39
N ALA A 73 -3.33 -11.91 -5.69
CA ALA A 73 -3.76 -10.73 -6.44
C ALA A 73 -5.25 -10.48 -6.34
N SER A 74 -6.03 -11.50 -6.03
CA SER A 74 -7.49 -11.38 -5.97
C SER A 74 -8.01 -10.99 -4.59
N TYR A 75 -7.16 -10.88 -3.59
CA TYR A 75 -7.59 -10.63 -2.24
C TYR A 75 -6.56 -9.84 -1.44
N CYS A 76 -7.00 -8.74 -0.87
CA CYS A 76 -6.20 -7.91 0.03
C CYS A 76 -6.87 -7.86 1.40
N GLU A 77 -6.17 -8.34 2.39
CA GLU A 77 -6.65 -8.27 3.76
C GLU A 77 -6.42 -6.87 4.32
N ALA A 78 -7.46 -6.29 4.92
CA ALA A 78 -7.36 -4.97 5.50
C ALA A 78 -6.59 -4.98 6.82
N ILE A 79 -5.87 -3.92 7.09
CA ILE A 79 -5.25 -3.68 8.38
C ILE A 79 -6.19 -2.77 9.17
N TYR A 80 -6.74 -3.27 10.27
CA TYR A 80 -7.66 -2.49 11.10
C TYR A 80 -6.88 -1.70 12.13
N PHE A 81 -6.81 -0.38 11.93
CA PHE A 81 -5.94 0.46 12.76
C PHE A 81 -6.47 0.74 14.17
N ASP A 82 -7.68 0.30 14.47
CA ASP A 82 -8.23 0.36 15.83
C ASP A 82 -8.03 -0.96 16.59
N SER A 83 -7.35 -1.94 15.99
CA SER A 83 -7.08 -3.21 16.64
C SER A 83 -5.74 -3.19 17.36
N ASP A 84 -5.57 -4.13 18.30
CA ASP A 84 -4.35 -4.21 19.11
C ASP A 84 -3.10 -4.52 18.27
N GLY A 85 -3.24 -5.19 17.15
CA GLY A 85 -2.12 -5.55 16.29
C GLY A 85 -1.81 -4.53 15.20
N ALA A 86 -2.42 -3.35 15.24
CA ALA A 86 -2.31 -2.38 14.15
C ALA A 86 -0.90 -1.83 13.97
N GLU A 87 -0.24 -1.47 15.06
CA GLU A 87 1.08 -0.82 14.95
C GLU A 87 2.12 -1.69 14.22
N PRO A 88 2.35 -2.96 14.62
CA PRO A 88 3.32 -3.78 13.89
C PRO A 88 2.93 -4.02 12.44
N LYS A 89 1.63 -4.13 12.16
CA LYS A 89 1.17 -4.32 10.78
C LYS A 89 1.40 -3.07 9.93
N LEU A 90 1.19 -1.89 10.50
CA LEU A 90 1.45 -0.64 9.79
C LEU A 90 2.94 -0.42 9.57
N ARG A 91 3.78 -0.79 10.52
CA ARG A 91 5.23 -0.73 10.34
C ARG A 91 5.67 -1.68 9.22
N ALA A 92 5.10 -2.87 9.18
CA ALA A 92 5.39 -3.83 8.11
C ALA A 92 4.93 -3.30 6.75
N LEU A 93 3.76 -2.65 6.70
CA LEU A 93 3.26 -2.03 5.48
C LEU A 93 4.23 -0.95 4.99
N LEU A 94 4.68 -0.07 5.89
CA LEU A 94 5.61 0.99 5.52
C LEU A 94 6.94 0.40 5.02
N GLU A 95 7.45 -0.62 5.68
CA GLU A 95 8.67 -1.29 5.25
C GLU A 95 8.49 -1.91 3.87
N SER A 96 7.35 -2.56 3.63
CA SER A 96 7.05 -3.15 2.32
C SER A 96 6.98 -2.07 1.23
N LEU A 97 6.39 -0.92 1.54
CA LEU A 97 6.34 0.20 0.60
C LEU A 97 7.74 0.74 0.30
N ASN A 98 8.60 0.84 1.32
CA ASN A 98 9.97 1.27 1.11
C ASN A 98 10.74 0.29 0.20
N ASN A 99 10.55 -0.99 0.41
CA ASN A 99 11.19 -2.02 -0.40
C ASN A 99 10.67 -2.01 -1.84
N LEU A 100 9.37 -1.83 -2.00
CA LEU A 100 8.76 -1.72 -3.32
C LEU A 100 9.30 -0.51 -4.08
N GLU A 101 9.44 0.63 -3.40
CA GLU A 101 9.98 1.83 -4.03
C GLU A 101 11.39 1.57 -4.57
N LYS A 102 12.24 0.93 -3.78
CA LYS A 102 13.60 0.59 -4.21
C LYS A 102 13.58 -0.32 -5.42
N GLU A 103 12.73 -1.34 -5.40
CA GLU A 103 12.60 -2.28 -6.51
C GLU A 103 12.18 -1.58 -7.79
N LEU A 104 11.17 -0.70 -7.70
CA LEU A 104 10.65 0.01 -8.85
C LEU A 104 11.65 1.01 -9.43
N LEU A 105 12.38 1.72 -8.57
CA LEU A 105 13.38 2.66 -9.02
C LEU A 105 14.54 1.96 -9.72
N ILE A 106 14.97 0.81 -9.24
CA ILE A 106 15.99 0.00 -9.90
C ILE A 106 15.51 -0.45 -11.27
N LYS A 107 14.27 -0.92 -11.35
CA LYS A 107 13.67 -1.36 -12.60
C LYS A 107 13.63 -0.24 -13.63
N GLU A 108 13.22 0.96 -13.22
CA GLU A 108 13.09 2.09 -14.15
C GLU A 108 14.42 2.73 -14.53
N ALA A 109 15.45 2.51 -13.73
CA ALA A 109 16.79 3.01 -14.03
C ALA A 109 17.46 2.23 -15.16
N LYS A 110 16.92 1.09 -15.51
CA LYS A 110 17.41 0.30 -16.63
C LYS A 110 16.65 0.67 -17.90
#